data_36e7c098ceed589849109c3b00dff7a9
#
_entry.id   36e7c098ceed589849109c3b00dff7a9
#
_cell.length_a   1.000
_cell.length_b   1.000
_cell.length_c   1.000
_cell.angle_alpha   90.00
_cell.angle_beta   90.00
_cell.angle_gamma   90.00
#
_symmetry.space_group_name_H-M   'P 1'
#
loop_
_entity.id
_entity.type
_entity.pdbx_description
1 polymer ?
#
loop_
_entity_poly.entity_id
_entity_poly.type
_entity_poly.pdbx_seq_one_letter_code
_entity_poly.pdbx_strand_id
1 'polypeptide(L)'
;MKKTLSIIALSIIGFGLVSCKKENKETQSSEAVATDSTAAATPVTTDSTAAPVAGTTPETPASNQPSTTVALSESNFDFGKIKKGDKVEHIYEVTNTGKNPLIISEVKPGCGCTAPDFTKEPIMPGKKGKITLHFDSSSFDGNVQKYADVYANVEKSPIKLTFTANIQP
;
A
#
# COMPACT_ATOMS: atom_id res chain seq x y z
N MET A 1 47.70 6.82 -17.95
CA MET A 1 48.59 7.57 -17.05
C MET A 1 47.84 8.82 -16.61
N LYS A 2 47.49 8.91 -15.39
CA LYS A 2 47.46 10.00 -14.40
C LYS A 2 46.42 9.69 -13.35
N LYS A 3 46.94 9.21 -12.23
CA LYS A 3 46.28 9.05 -10.96
C LYS A 3 46.11 10.46 -10.34
N THR A 4 44.96 10.77 -9.80
CA THR A 4 44.86 11.79 -8.77
C THR A 4 44.02 11.26 -7.61
N LEU A 5 44.71 10.89 -6.54
CA LEU A 5 44.19 10.76 -5.18
C LEU A 5 43.79 12.16 -4.69
N SER A 6 42.63 12.28 -4.11
CA SER A 6 42.33 13.41 -3.20
C SER A 6 41.72 12.86 -1.93
N ILE A 7 42.50 12.85 -0.91
CA ILE A 7 42.20 12.59 0.51
C ILE A 7 41.92 13.96 1.15
N ILE A 8 40.80 14.15 1.77
CA ILE A 8 40.53 15.17 2.82
C ILE A 8 39.42 14.57 3.70
N ALA A 9 39.76 14.01 4.83
CA ALA A 9 39.90 14.56 6.18
C ALA A 9 38.57 14.91 6.87
N LEU A 10 38.23 14.03 7.77
CA LEU A 10 37.82 14.16 9.18
C LEU A 10 37.24 15.51 9.64
N SER A 11 36.01 15.49 10.14
CA SER A 11 35.60 16.37 11.24
C SER A 11 34.56 15.67 12.12
N ILE A 12 34.99 15.31 13.29
CA ILE A 12 34.26 14.85 14.46
C ILE A 12 33.87 16.09 15.28
N ILE A 13 32.63 16.32 15.55
CA ILE A 13 32.07 17.09 16.68
C ILE A 13 30.72 16.47 16.93
N GLY A 14 30.36 15.78 17.94
CA GLY A 14 30.58 15.96 19.36
C GLY A 14 29.39 16.66 20.02
N PHE A 15 28.69 15.91 20.90
CA PHE A 15 27.84 16.37 22.00
C PHE A 15 26.36 16.70 21.72
N GLY A 16 25.51 16.01 22.51
CA GLY A 16 24.19 16.47 22.89
C GLY A 16 23.25 15.38 23.38
N LEU A 17 23.51 14.73 24.51
CA LEU A 17 22.55 14.00 25.32
C LEU A 17 21.54 14.97 25.92
N VAL A 18 20.26 14.85 25.56
CA VAL A 18 19.18 15.32 26.41
C VAL A 18 18.19 14.18 26.60
N SER A 19 18.32 13.57 27.77
CA SER A 19 17.36 12.72 28.41
C SER A 19 16.21 13.58 28.92
N CYS A 20 14.99 13.30 28.48
CA CYS A 20 13.79 13.69 29.20
C CYS A 20 12.87 12.49 29.35
N LYS A 21 13.06 11.82 30.47
CA LYS A 21 12.13 10.92 31.11
C LYS A 21 10.94 11.74 31.61
N LYS A 22 9.72 11.37 31.23
CA LYS A 22 8.54 11.78 31.95
C LYS A 22 7.56 10.61 32.05
N GLU A 23 7.63 10.00 33.22
CA GLU A 23 6.58 9.18 33.82
C GLU A 23 5.36 10.04 34.10
N ASN A 24 4.18 9.52 33.87
CA ASN A 24 2.99 9.76 34.69
C ASN A 24 1.99 8.65 34.39
N LYS A 25 1.90 7.64 35.21
CA LYS A 25 1.12 7.37 36.41
C LYS A 25 -0.39 7.29 36.15
N GLU A 26 -0.85 6.08 36.38
CA GLU A 26 -2.21 5.58 36.55
C GLU A 26 -3.19 6.56 37.21
N THR A 27 -4.44 6.48 36.78
CA THR A 27 -5.55 6.45 37.74
C THR A 27 -6.69 5.62 37.16
N GLN A 28 -6.96 4.51 37.82
CA GLN A 28 -8.18 3.74 37.82
C GLN A 28 -9.35 4.62 38.29
N SER A 29 -10.50 4.47 37.67
CA SER A 29 -11.75 4.42 38.41
C SER A 29 -12.81 3.69 37.60
N SER A 30 -13.23 2.61 38.17
CA SER A 30 -14.44 1.83 37.99
C SER A 30 -15.68 2.69 38.19
N GLU A 31 -16.76 2.43 37.44
CA GLU A 31 -18.03 2.01 38.06
C GLU A 31 -19.04 1.58 36.99
N ALA A 32 -19.60 0.44 37.28
CA ALA A 32 -20.71 -0.20 36.62
C ALA A 32 -22.05 0.47 37.05
N VAL A 33 -23.04 0.47 36.19
CA VAL A 33 -24.46 0.21 36.57
C VAL A 33 -25.22 -0.31 35.37
N ALA A 34 -25.91 -1.37 35.63
CA ALA A 34 -26.76 -2.19 34.80
C ALA A 34 -28.21 -1.63 34.68
N THR A 35 -28.97 -2.44 33.92
CA THR A 35 -30.44 -2.55 33.82
C THR A 35 -31.12 -1.58 32.86
N ASP A 36 -32.08 -1.94 32.08
CA ASP A 36 -33.01 -3.06 32.04
C ASP A 36 -33.78 -3.02 30.70
N SER A 37 -34.13 -4.20 30.23
CA SER A 37 -35.34 -4.70 29.56
C SER A 37 -36.25 -3.77 28.74
N THR A 38 -36.68 -4.16 27.59
CA THR A 38 -37.91 -4.93 27.31
C THR A 38 -38.31 -4.81 25.85
N ALA A 39 -38.31 -5.93 25.20
CA ALA A 39 -39.22 -6.57 24.25
C ALA A 39 -40.34 -5.77 23.58
N ALA A 40 -40.50 -6.00 22.27
CA ALA A 40 -41.69 -6.45 21.53
C ALA A 40 -41.36 -6.42 20.04
N ALA A 41 -41.13 -7.55 19.38
CA ALA A 41 -42.11 -8.45 18.72
C ALA A 41 -42.82 -7.82 17.51
N THR A 42 -42.32 -8.16 16.33
CA THR A 42 -42.92 -8.72 15.09
C THR A 42 -44.30 -8.23 14.61
N PRO A 43 -44.75 -8.58 13.39
CA PRO A 43 -44.10 -9.18 12.20
C PRO A 43 -44.61 -8.63 10.82
N VAL A 44 -44.02 -9.17 9.71
CA VAL A 44 -44.67 -9.52 8.42
C VAL A 44 -44.86 -8.36 7.45
N THR A 45 -44.41 -8.48 6.23
CA THR A 45 -44.90 -9.36 5.15
C THR A 45 -43.93 -9.44 3.98
N THR A 46 -43.82 -10.65 3.47
CA THR A 46 -43.31 -11.05 2.18
C THR A 46 -43.92 -10.27 1.03
N ASP A 47 -43.13 -9.80 0.09
CA ASP A 47 -43.51 -9.92 -1.31
C ASP A 47 -42.26 -10.20 -2.16
N SER A 48 -42.33 -11.38 -2.81
CA SER A 48 -41.40 -11.86 -3.80
C SER A 48 -41.75 -11.25 -5.15
N THR A 49 -40.81 -10.47 -5.70
CA THR A 49 -40.82 -10.31 -7.16
C THR A 49 -39.38 -10.37 -7.64
N ALA A 50 -39.05 -11.53 -8.20
CA ALA A 50 -37.80 -11.75 -8.91
C ALA A 50 -37.77 -10.92 -10.20
N ALA A 51 -36.79 -10.08 -10.32
CA ALA A 51 -36.35 -9.51 -11.59
C ALA A 51 -34.88 -9.92 -11.84
N PRO A 52 -34.49 -10.24 -13.08
CA PRO A 52 -33.21 -10.86 -13.39
C PRO A 52 -32.07 -9.90 -13.12
N VAL A 53 -31.11 -10.36 -12.32
CA VAL A 53 -29.87 -9.64 -12.05
C VAL A 53 -29.02 -9.66 -13.32
N ALA A 54 -29.07 -8.56 -14.06
CA ALA A 54 -28.06 -8.28 -15.07
C ALA A 54 -26.71 -8.18 -14.37
N GLY A 55 -25.71 -8.87 -14.93
CA GLY A 55 -24.38 -8.96 -14.39
C GLY A 55 -23.80 -7.58 -14.05
N THR A 56 -23.61 -7.35 -12.77
CA THR A 56 -22.89 -6.19 -12.28
C THR A 56 -21.40 -6.45 -12.49
N THR A 57 -20.86 -5.92 -13.57
CA THR A 57 -19.44 -5.68 -13.71
C THR A 57 -19.01 -4.89 -12.46
N PRO A 58 -17.91 -5.24 -11.77
CA PRO A 58 -17.44 -4.44 -10.65
C PRO A 58 -17.13 -3.03 -11.16
N GLU A 59 -17.98 -2.07 -10.87
CA GLU A 59 -17.70 -0.67 -11.13
C GLU A 59 -16.50 -0.27 -10.26
N THR A 60 -15.38 -0.05 -10.94
CA THR A 60 -14.25 0.72 -10.42
C THR A 60 -14.82 2.03 -9.86
N PRO A 61 -14.48 2.44 -8.63
CA PRO A 61 -14.88 3.74 -8.13
C PRO A 61 -14.35 4.80 -9.10
N ALA A 62 -15.24 5.35 -9.92
CA ALA A 62 -14.92 6.45 -10.79
C ALA A 62 -14.59 7.65 -9.91
N SER A 63 -13.30 7.93 -9.75
CA SER A 63 -12.87 9.18 -9.14
C SER A 63 -13.42 10.31 -10.02
N ASN A 64 -14.20 11.23 -9.46
CA ASN A 64 -14.65 12.45 -10.14
C ASN A 64 -13.48 13.39 -10.50
N GLN A 65 -12.27 12.90 -10.49
CA GLN A 65 -11.05 13.62 -10.81
C GLN A 65 -10.75 13.52 -12.32
N PRO A 66 -10.33 14.60 -12.96
CA PRO A 66 -9.94 14.55 -14.35
C PRO A 66 -8.82 13.54 -14.56
N SER A 67 -8.93 12.71 -15.61
CA SER A 67 -7.94 11.69 -15.91
C SER A 67 -6.58 12.29 -16.30
N THR A 68 -5.52 11.54 -16.04
CA THR A 68 -4.15 11.89 -16.42
C THR A 68 -3.45 10.69 -17.07
N THR A 69 -2.22 10.86 -17.53
CA THR A 69 -1.38 9.80 -18.07
C THR A 69 -0.16 9.57 -17.18
N VAL A 70 0.32 8.33 -17.16
CA VAL A 70 1.45 7.95 -16.33
C VAL A 70 2.47 7.12 -17.10
N ALA A 71 3.72 7.22 -16.69
CA ALA A 71 4.78 6.29 -17.02
C ALA A 71 5.27 5.60 -15.75
N LEU A 72 5.42 4.29 -15.81
CA LEU A 72 6.06 3.49 -14.75
C LEU A 72 7.53 3.29 -15.08
N SER A 73 8.39 3.26 -14.07
CA SER A 73 9.79 2.81 -14.24
C SER A 73 9.83 1.36 -14.72
N GLU A 74 8.95 0.56 -14.15
CA GLU A 74 8.75 -0.85 -14.47
C GLU A 74 7.39 -1.32 -13.94
N SER A 75 6.86 -2.40 -14.49
CA SER A 75 5.62 -3.02 -14.03
C SER A 75 5.84 -4.42 -13.45
N ASN A 76 7.05 -4.95 -13.60
CA ASN A 76 7.44 -6.26 -13.08
C ASN A 76 8.85 -6.18 -12.50
N PHE A 77 9.04 -6.80 -11.33
CA PHE A 77 10.34 -6.89 -10.66
C PHE A 77 10.64 -8.34 -10.27
N ASP A 78 11.91 -8.74 -10.30
CA ASP A 78 12.34 -10.06 -9.87
C ASP A 78 13.30 -9.93 -8.68
N PHE A 79 12.88 -10.44 -7.52
CA PHE A 79 13.72 -10.52 -6.33
C PHE A 79 14.82 -11.57 -6.45
N GLY A 80 14.74 -12.45 -7.47
CA GLY A 80 15.66 -13.56 -7.60
C GLY A 80 15.51 -14.59 -6.47
N LYS A 81 16.63 -15.10 -5.97
CA LYS A 81 16.63 -16.08 -4.86
C LYS A 81 16.59 -15.38 -3.52
N ILE A 82 15.58 -15.70 -2.71
CA ILE A 82 15.41 -15.23 -1.33
C ILE A 82 15.24 -16.43 -0.41
N LYS A 83 15.46 -16.28 0.89
CA LYS A 83 15.23 -17.35 1.88
C LYS A 83 13.79 -17.33 2.36
N LYS A 84 13.30 -18.49 2.76
CA LYS A 84 12.01 -18.60 3.43
C LYS A 84 12.03 -17.80 4.75
N GLY A 85 11.02 -16.95 4.94
CA GLY A 85 10.94 -16.02 6.07
C GLY A 85 11.55 -14.64 5.83
N ASP A 86 12.21 -14.44 4.70
CA ASP A 86 12.69 -13.10 4.33
C ASP A 86 11.51 -12.17 4.08
N LYS A 87 11.66 -10.92 4.55
CA LYS A 87 10.79 -9.80 4.25
C LYS A 87 11.53 -8.89 3.28
N VAL A 88 11.02 -8.83 2.06
CA VAL A 88 11.64 -8.05 0.99
C VAL A 88 10.67 -6.97 0.53
N GLU A 89 11.22 -5.89 -0.03
CA GLU A 89 10.44 -4.79 -0.55
C GLU A 89 10.98 -4.30 -1.89
N HIS A 90 10.10 -3.77 -2.72
CA HIS A 90 10.47 -3.11 -3.96
C HIS A 90 9.65 -1.85 -4.17
N ILE A 91 10.30 -0.82 -4.71
CA ILE A 91 9.71 0.49 -4.97
C ILE A 91 9.54 0.67 -6.47
N TYR A 92 8.28 0.73 -6.92
CA TYR A 92 7.92 1.13 -8.27
C TYR A 92 7.78 2.65 -8.32
N GLU A 93 8.50 3.30 -9.20
CA GLU A 93 8.30 4.73 -9.46
C GLU A 93 7.23 4.95 -10.52
N VAL A 94 6.30 5.85 -10.24
CA VAL A 94 5.30 6.34 -11.19
C VAL A 94 5.55 7.80 -11.48
N THR A 95 5.64 8.16 -12.76
CA THR A 95 5.78 9.56 -13.19
C THR A 95 4.47 10.02 -13.81
N ASN A 96 3.93 11.14 -13.34
CA ASN A 96 2.79 11.78 -13.97
C ASN A 96 3.24 12.47 -15.27
N THR A 97 2.89 11.90 -16.40
CA THR A 97 3.21 12.45 -17.74
C THR A 97 2.07 13.24 -18.34
N GLY A 98 0.93 13.31 -17.66
CA GLY A 98 -0.24 14.05 -18.11
C GLY A 98 -0.27 15.49 -17.62
N LYS A 99 -1.42 16.14 -17.81
CA LYS A 99 -1.63 17.55 -17.49
C LYS A 99 -2.36 17.79 -16.17
N ASN A 100 -3.06 16.76 -15.66
CA ASN A 100 -3.81 16.83 -14.41
C ASN A 100 -3.03 16.14 -13.30
N PRO A 101 -3.26 16.49 -12.02
CA PRO A 101 -2.67 15.77 -10.90
C PRO A 101 -3.02 14.28 -10.94
N LEU A 102 -2.03 13.41 -10.72
CA LEU A 102 -2.24 11.98 -10.55
C LEU A 102 -2.58 11.69 -9.10
N ILE A 103 -3.69 11.00 -8.89
CA ILE A 103 -4.16 10.58 -7.57
C ILE A 103 -4.23 9.07 -7.55
N ILE A 104 -3.43 8.44 -6.69
CA ILE A 104 -3.51 7.02 -6.40
C ILE A 104 -4.54 6.86 -5.28
N SER A 105 -5.66 6.23 -5.57
CA SER A 105 -6.75 6.06 -4.61
C SER A 105 -6.57 4.81 -3.74
N GLU A 106 -6.04 3.73 -4.32
CA GLU A 106 -5.86 2.45 -3.64
C GLU A 106 -4.76 1.64 -4.32
N VAL A 107 -4.05 0.83 -3.54
CA VAL A 107 -3.20 -0.25 -4.05
C VAL A 107 -3.66 -1.56 -3.41
N LYS A 108 -4.19 -2.46 -4.20
CA LYS A 108 -4.81 -3.71 -3.75
C LYS A 108 -3.93 -4.92 -4.10
N PRO A 109 -3.27 -5.53 -3.13
CA PRO A 109 -2.47 -6.72 -3.38
C PRO A 109 -3.35 -7.94 -3.63
N GLY A 110 -2.85 -8.89 -4.43
CA GLY A 110 -3.55 -10.14 -4.73
C GLY A 110 -3.56 -11.14 -3.59
N CYS A 111 -2.80 -10.90 -2.50
CA CYS A 111 -2.78 -11.74 -1.29
C CYS A 111 -2.44 -10.93 -0.05
N GLY A 112 -2.81 -11.44 1.13
CA GLY A 112 -2.42 -10.86 2.42
C GLY A 112 -0.92 -10.96 2.76
N CYS A 113 -0.13 -11.61 1.92
CA CYS A 113 1.32 -11.74 2.04
C CYS A 113 2.08 -10.51 1.52
N THR A 114 1.38 -9.58 0.90
CA THR A 114 1.94 -8.34 0.34
C THR A 114 1.25 -7.16 0.97
N ALA A 115 2.01 -6.26 1.58
CA ALA A 115 1.52 -5.01 2.12
C ALA A 115 1.98 -3.84 1.23
N PRO A 116 1.06 -3.03 0.70
CA PRO A 116 1.40 -1.87 -0.11
C PRO A 116 1.57 -0.62 0.73
N ASP A 117 2.51 0.23 0.32
CA ASP A 117 2.55 1.64 0.68
C ASP A 117 2.70 2.49 -0.58
N PHE A 118 2.17 3.71 -0.59
CA PHE A 118 2.20 4.55 -1.77
C PHE A 118 2.06 6.04 -1.44
N THR A 119 2.48 6.89 -2.40
CA THR A 119 2.32 8.34 -2.31
C THR A 119 0.83 8.69 -2.31
N LYS A 120 0.35 9.25 -1.19
CA LYS A 120 -1.07 9.61 -0.98
C LYS A 120 -1.40 11.01 -1.46
N GLU A 121 -0.41 11.89 -1.52
CA GLU A 121 -0.56 13.24 -2.00
C GLU A 121 -0.71 13.25 -3.54
N PRO A 122 -1.46 14.21 -4.09
CA PRO A 122 -1.56 14.38 -5.54
C PRO A 122 -0.18 14.61 -6.18
N ILE A 123 0.18 13.76 -7.13
CA ILE A 123 1.45 13.86 -7.88
C ILE A 123 1.24 14.81 -9.05
N MET A 124 1.86 15.97 -8.99
CA MET A 124 1.71 17.02 -10.00
C MET A 124 2.31 16.61 -11.35
N PRO A 125 1.88 17.23 -12.47
CA PRO A 125 2.47 17.00 -13.78
C PRO A 125 3.99 17.07 -13.78
N GLY A 126 4.64 16.06 -14.39
CA GLY A 126 6.10 15.91 -14.43
C GLY A 126 6.75 15.44 -13.13
N LYS A 127 6.00 15.25 -12.06
CA LYS A 127 6.53 14.75 -10.78
C LYS A 127 6.40 13.24 -10.66
N LYS A 128 7.21 12.67 -9.75
CA LYS A 128 7.25 11.25 -9.45
C LYS A 128 6.56 10.94 -8.13
N GLY A 129 5.88 9.80 -8.08
CA GLY A 129 5.40 9.15 -6.88
C GLY A 129 6.02 7.77 -6.73
N LYS A 130 5.78 7.14 -5.60
CA LYS A 130 6.30 5.82 -5.25
C LYS A 130 5.17 4.90 -4.84
N ILE A 131 5.32 3.62 -5.22
CA ILE A 131 4.48 2.52 -4.77
C ILE A 131 5.43 1.45 -4.27
N THR A 132 5.40 1.16 -2.98
CA THR A 132 6.24 0.14 -2.34
C THR A 132 5.41 -1.10 -2.08
N LEU A 133 5.90 -2.25 -2.48
CA LEU A 133 5.29 -3.54 -2.15
C LEU A 133 6.23 -4.29 -1.19
N HIS A 134 5.74 -4.57 0.01
CA HIS A 134 6.42 -5.37 1.02
C HIS A 134 5.91 -6.81 0.92
N PHE A 135 6.79 -7.78 0.76
CA PHE A 135 6.44 -9.19 0.65
C PHE A 135 7.06 -10.01 1.77
N ASP A 136 6.23 -10.81 2.44
CA ASP A 136 6.64 -11.78 3.46
C ASP A 136 6.63 -13.19 2.85
N SER A 137 7.82 -13.80 2.75
CA SER A 137 8.01 -15.11 2.12
C SER A 137 7.76 -16.29 3.04
N SER A 138 7.40 -16.09 4.33
CA SER A 138 7.33 -17.13 5.36
C SER A 138 6.42 -18.30 5.02
N SER A 139 5.34 -18.05 4.26
CA SER A 139 4.33 -19.06 3.92
C SER A 139 4.48 -19.65 2.51
N PHE A 140 5.63 -19.43 1.86
CA PHE A 140 5.83 -19.84 0.49
C PHE A 140 7.15 -20.61 0.31
N ASP A 141 7.21 -21.39 -0.78
CA ASP A 141 8.38 -22.15 -1.20
C ASP A 141 8.49 -22.14 -2.74
N GLY A 142 9.71 -22.20 -3.25
CA GLY A 142 9.98 -22.27 -4.69
C GLY A 142 9.64 -20.98 -5.43
N ASN A 143 9.25 -21.11 -6.69
CA ASN A 143 8.93 -19.96 -7.52
C ASN A 143 7.55 -19.41 -7.23
N VAL A 144 7.47 -18.13 -6.95
CA VAL A 144 6.22 -17.41 -6.74
C VAL A 144 6.12 -16.20 -7.66
N GLN A 145 4.90 -15.90 -8.07
CA GLN A 145 4.55 -14.65 -8.74
C GLN A 145 3.40 -14.00 -7.98
N LYS A 146 3.54 -12.73 -7.67
CA LYS A 146 2.56 -11.93 -6.94
C LYS A 146 2.26 -10.65 -7.72
N TYR A 147 1.13 -10.03 -7.39
CA TYR A 147 0.72 -8.79 -8.03
C TYR A 147 0.01 -7.85 -7.05
N ALA A 148 -0.07 -6.60 -7.45
CA ALA A 148 -0.93 -5.61 -6.86
C ALA A 148 -1.60 -4.77 -7.96
N ASP A 149 -2.87 -4.45 -7.78
CA ASP A 149 -3.64 -3.58 -8.65
C ASP A 149 -3.66 -2.17 -8.08
N VAL A 150 -3.18 -1.21 -8.86
CA VAL A 150 -3.08 0.22 -8.49
C VAL A 150 -4.23 0.98 -9.11
N TYR A 151 -5.12 1.50 -8.28
CA TYR A 151 -6.25 2.31 -8.69
C TYR A 151 -5.87 3.78 -8.67
N ALA A 152 -6.01 4.45 -9.79
CA ALA A 152 -5.68 5.86 -9.95
C ALA A 152 -6.59 6.51 -11.00
N ASN A 153 -6.58 7.83 -11.09
CA ASN A 153 -7.33 8.59 -12.08
C ASN A 153 -6.68 8.55 -13.48
N VAL A 154 -6.45 7.36 -14.00
CA VAL A 154 -5.92 7.10 -15.35
C VAL A 154 -6.91 6.30 -16.19
N GLU A 155 -6.84 6.42 -17.52
CA GLU A 155 -7.78 5.73 -18.43
C GLU A 155 -7.74 4.21 -18.28
N LYS A 156 -6.54 3.64 -18.06
CA LYS A 156 -6.36 2.20 -17.88
C LYS A 156 -6.13 1.87 -16.41
N SER A 157 -7.15 2.09 -15.59
CA SER A 157 -7.15 1.70 -14.18
C SER A 157 -7.92 0.37 -14.01
N PRO A 158 -7.44 -0.58 -13.18
CA PRO A 158 -6.20 -0.52 -12.40
C PRO A 158 -4.93 -0.80 -13.21
N ILE A 159 -3.82 -0.22 -12.77
CA ILE A 159 -2.49 -0.55 -13.27
C ILE A 159 -1.99 -1.77 -12.50
N LYS A 160 -1.58 -2.82 -13.19
CA LYS A 160 -1.07 -4.04 -12.55
C LYS A 160 0.44 -3.97 -12.37
N LEU A 161 0.90 -4.10 -11.13
CA LEU A 161 2.30 -4.31 -10.76
C LEU A 161 2.49 -5.77 -10.39
N THR A 162 3.62 -6.36 -10.80
CA THR A 162 3.92 -7.77 -10.52
C THR A 162 5.36 -7.91 -10.02
N PHE A 163 5.59 -8.94 -9.22
CA PHE A 163 6.94 -9.36 -8.88
C PHE A 163 7.05 -10.88 -8.82
N THR A 164 8.27 -11.37 -8.98
CA THR A 164 8.62 -12.78 -8.86
C THR A 164 9.71 -12.96 -7.80
N ALA A 165 9.75 -14.15 -7.20
CA ALA A 165 10.82 -14.57 -6.31
C ALA A 165 10.99 -16.09 -6.37
N ASN A 166 12.22 -16.58 -6.12
CA ASN A 166 12.53 -17.99 -5.93
C ASN A 166 12.92 -18.21 -4.48
N ILE A 167 11.99 -18.79 -3.69
CA ILE A 167 12.12 -18.94 -2.24
C ILE A 167 12.85 -20.24 -1.95
N GLN A 168 14.01 -20.12 -1.33
CA GLN A 168 14.87 -21.22 -0.91
C GLN A 168 14.60 -21.58 0.56
N PRO A 169 14.80 -22.86 0.96
CA PRO A 169 14.68 -23.29 2.35
C PRO A 169 15.60 -22.50 3.29
#